data_129430a59e53ebb809bd6c9ffb02ea89
#
_entry.id   129430a59e53ebb809bd6c9ffb02ea89
#
_cell.length_a   1.000
_cell.length_b   1.000
_cell.length_c   1.000
_cell.angle_alpha   90.00
_cell.angle_beta   90.00
_cell.angle_gamma   90.00
#
_symmetry.space_group_name_H-M   'P 1'
#
loop_
_entity.id
_entity.type
_entity.pdbx_description
1 polymer ?
#
loop_
_entity_poly.entity_id
_entity_poly.type
_entity_poly.pdbx_seq_one_letter_code
_entity_poly.pdbx_strand_id
1 'polypeptide(L)'
;MLSADKKNGIMKAMETIIKKIDKYQIDEDAIREAGEILREGGLVAFPTETVYGLGANALDEEAAKKTYEAKGRPSDNPLIVHIADLEDLSEITENVPPETELLAKHFWPGPLTMIFEKSSLVPYGTTGGLDTVAVRMPSDLIARKLILAAGGYVSAPSANTSGRPSPTTAEHVWEDLNGKIEMII
;
A
#
# COMPACT_ATOMS: atom_id res chain seq x y z
N MET A 1 2.82 -35.50 -39.76
CA MET A 1 3.65 -34.32 -40.00
C MET A 1 2.82 -33.11 -39.58
N LEU A 2 2.87 -32.76 -38.31
CA LEU A 2 2.09 -31.66 -37.68
C LEU A 2 3.07 -30.69 -37.04
N SER A 3 3.11 -29.49 -37.62
CA SER A 3 3.92 -28.37 -37.23
C SER A 3 3.47 -27.86 -35.83
N ALA A 4 4.37 -27.85 -34.86
CA ALA A 4 4.18 -27.24 -33.56
C ALA A 4 4.54 -25.76 -33.67
N ASP A 5 3.53 -24.88 -33.72
CA ASP A 5 3.70 -23.42 -33.55
C ASP A 5 4.05 -23.12 -32.08
N LYS A 6 5.33 -22.92 -31.83
CA LYS A 6 5.80 -22.29 -30.60
C LYS A 6 5.47 -20.78 -30.67
N LYS A 7 4.37 -20.37 -30.07
CA LYS A 7 4.15 -18.95 -29.76
C LYS A 7 5.19 -18.50 -28.72
N ASN A 8 6.19 -17.76 -29.17
CA ASN A 8 7.09 -16.99 -28.31
C ASN A 8 6.29 -15.90 -27.60
N GLY A 9 5.78 -16.18 -26.42
CA GLY A 9 5.29 -15.17 -25.49
C GLY A 9 6.48 -14.42 -24.90
N ILE A 10 6.92 -13.36 -25.57
CA ILE A 10 7.81 -12.37 -24.93
C ILE A 10 6.98 -11.73 -23.83
N MET A 11 7.21 -12.11 -22.58
CA MET A 11 6.67 -11.37 -21.44
C MET A 11 7.22 -9.94 -21.55
N LYS A 12 6.35 -8.98 -21.85
CA LYS A 12 6.71 -7.57 -21.84
C LYS A 12 7.17 -7.25 -20.41
N ALA A 13 8.42 -6.84 -20.25
CA ALA A 13 8.91 -6.42 -18.95
C ALA A 13 7.99 -5.29 -18.42
N MET A 14 7.61 -5.36 -17.15
CA MET A 14 6.85 -4.29 -16.50
C MET A 14 7.70 -3.02 -16.54
N GLU A 15 7.11 -1.91 -16.95
CA GLU A 15 7.72 -0.59 -16.93
C GLU A 15 7.11 0.20 -15.78
N THR A 16 7.91 0.56 -14.79
CA THR A 16 7.45 1.39 -13.67
C THR A 16 7.33 2.84 -14.10
N ILE A 17 6.17 3.44 -13.90
CA ILE A 17 5.91 4.86 -14.21
C ILE A 17 6.29 5.72 -13.01
N ILE A 18 7.00 6.83 -13.24
CA ILE A 18 7.22 7.86 -12.20
C ILE A 18 6.36 9.08 -12.53
N LYS A 19 5.54 9.51 -11.56
CA LYS A 19 4.78 10.76 -11.61
C LYS A 19 5.18 11.65 -10.44
N LYS A 20 5.88 12.75 -10.75
CA LYS A 20 6.26 13.71 -9.72
C LYS A 20 5.07 14.56 -9.33
N ILE A 21 4.64 14.47 -8.09
CA ILE A 21 3.55 15.28 -7.52
C ILE A 21 4.13 16.35 -6.62
N ASP A 22 3.77 17.62 -6.89
CA ASP A 22 4.09 18.73 -6.00
C ASP A 22 3.09 18.75 -4.84
N LYS A 23 3.58 18.68 -3.60
CA LYS A 23 2.74 18.72 -2.40
C LYS A 23 1.95 20.02 -2.21
N TYR A 24 2.34 21.10 -2.87
CA TYR A 24 1.64 22.40 -2.84
C TYR A 24 0.67 22.59 -4.02
N GLN A 25 0.82 21.78 -5.06
CA GLN A 25 -0.06 21.77 -6.22
C GLN A 25 -0.28 20.34 -6.69
N ILE A 26 -1.13 19.61 -5.93
CA ILE A 26 -1.36 18.19 -6.15
C ILE A 26 -2.04 17.97 -7.50
N ASP A 27 -1.46 17.09 -8.32
CA ASP A 27 -2.04 16.62 -9.57
C ASP A 27 -3.12 15.55 -9.25
N GLU A 28 -4.39 15.99 -9.25
CA GLU A 28 -5.52 15.12 -8.93
C GLU A 28 -5.72 14.01 -9.98
N ASP A 29 -5.30 14.23 -11.23
CA ASP A 29 -5.37 13.20 -12.27
C ASP A 29 -4.34 12.09 -12.02
N ALA A 30 -3.14 12.47 -11.59
CA ALA A 30 -2.12 11.50 -11.18
C ALA A 30 -2.55 10.69 -9.94
N ILE A 31 -3.19 11.33 -8.96
CA ILE A 31 -3.75 10.65 -7.79
C ILE A 31 -4.85 9.65 -8.20
N ARG A 32 -5.77 10.07 -9.08
CA ARG A 32 -6.84 9.20 -9.58
C ARG A 32 -6.28 7.98 -10.30
N GLU A 33 -5.32 8.19 -11.22
CA GLU A 33 -4.66 7.08 -11.94
C GLU A 33 -3.96 6.11 -10.97
N ALA A 34 -3.21 6.62 -10.00
CA ALA A 34 -2.58 5.80 -8.97
C ALA A 34 -3.62 5.01 -8.14
N GLY A 35 -4.75 5.65 -7.78
CA GLY A 35 -5.86 4.99 -7.09
C GLY A 35 -6.53 3.90 -7.92
N GLU A 36 -6.66 4.09 -9.24
CA GLU A 36 -7.18 3.07 -10.16
C GLU A 36 -6.27 1.85 -10.21
N ILE A 37 -4.95 2.06 -10.31
CA ILE A 37 -3.95 0.98 -10.26
C ILE A 37 -4.12 0.15 -8.98
N LEU A 38 -4.26 0.79 -7.81
CA LEU A 38 -4.45 0.09 -6.54
C LEU A 38 -5.77 -0.69 -6.51
N ARG A 39 -6.88 -0.11 -7.00
CA ARG A 39 -8.18 -0.79 -7.07
C ARG A 39 -8.15 -2.02 -7.99
N GLU A 40 -7.34 -1.99 -9.04
CA GLU A 40 -7.15 -3.10 -9.97
C GLU A 40 -6.14 -4.16 -9.48
N GLY A 41 -5.67 -4.02 -8.22
CA GLY A 41 -4.72 -4.94 -7.59
C GLY A 41 -3.28 -4.78 -8.04
N GLY A 42 -2.91 -3.60 -8.58
CA GLY A 42 -1.53 -3.19 -8.85
C GLY A 42 -0.86 -2.58 -7.61
N LEU A 43 0.42 -2.20 -7.76
CA LEU A 43 1.25 -1.66 -6.69
C LEU A 43 1.69 -0.23 -7.02
N VAL A 44 1.55 0.68 -6.05
CA VAL A 44 1.97 2.09 -6.17
C VAL A 44 2.84 2.47 -4.98
N ALA A 45 4.04 2.98 -5.22
CA ALA A 45 4.83 3.59 -4.16
C ALA A 45 4.46 5.07 -4.00
N PHE A 46 4.28 5.51 -2.74
CA PHE A 46 3.81 6.86 -2.43
C PHE A 46 4.50 7.45 -1.18
N PRO A 47 4.66 8.78 -1.10
CA PRO A 47 5.26 9.44 0.05
C PRO A 47 4.35 9.38 1.27
N THR A 48 4.95 9.36 2.46
CA THR A 48 4.28 9.61 3.73
C THR A 48 5.12 10.61 4.55
N GLU A 49 4.62 11.03 5.72
CA GLU A 49 5.37 11.90 6.64
C GLU A 49 6.60 11.22 7.26
N THR A 50 6.81 9.93 7.00
CA THR A 50 7.98 9.17 7.48
C THR A 50 8.86 8.70 6.33
N VAL A 51 8.45 7.68 5.61
CA VAL A 51 9.16 7.06 4.48
C VAL A 51 8.19 6.76 3.35
N TYR A 52 8.68 6.44 2.16
CA TYR A 52 7.82 5.95 1.09
C TYR A 52 7.20 4.59 1.46
N GLY A 53 5.88 4.49 1.27
CA GLY A 53 5.12 3.25 1.42
C GLY A 53 4.91 2.56 0.07
N LEU A 54 4.93 1.22 0.05
CA LEU A 54 4.52 0.42 -1.10
C LEU A 54 3.05 0.04 -0.93
N GLY A 55 2.17 0.76 -1.63
CA GLY A 55 0.72 0.60 -1.55
C GLY A 55 0.20 -0.58 -2.35
N ALA A 56 -0.78 -1.26 -1.77
CA ALA A 56 -1.63 -2.25 -2.41
C ALA A 56 -3.05 -2.18 -1.83
N ASN A 57 -4.06 -2.68 -2.53
CA ASN A 57 -5.41 -2.81 -1.96
C ASN A 57 -5.36 -3.75 -0.73
N ALA A 58 -5.68 -3.21 0.45
CA ALA A 58 -5.59 -3.95 1.71
C ALA A 58 -6.64 -5.07 1.84
N LEU A 59 -7.71 -5.01 1.05
CA LEU A 59 -8.82 -5.98 1.06
C LEU A 59 -8.68 -7.06 -0.03
N ASP A 60 -7.58 -7.02 -0.80
CA ASP A 60 -7.27 -7.98 -1.86
C ASP A 60 -6.05 -8.84 -1.47
N GLU A 61 -6.28 -10.14 -1.28
CA GLU A 61 -5.25 -11.10 -0.90
C GLU A 61 -4.17 -11.27 -1.97
N GLU A 62 -4.53 -11.18 -3.25
CA GLU A 62 -3.57 -11.27 -4.36
C GLU A 62 -2.71 -10.01 -4.45
N ALA A 63 -3.25 -8.83 -4.14
CA ALA A 63 -2.47 -7.59 -4.04
C ALA A 63 -1.47 -7.63 -2.88
N ALA A 64 -1.87 -8.19 -1.72
CA ALA A 64 -0.95 -8.44 -0.61
C ALA A 64 0.20 -9.37 -1.01
N LYS A 65 -0.10 -10.47 -1.72
CA LYS A 65 0.90 -11.41 -2.23
C LYS A 65 1.91 -10.74 -3.19
N LYS A 66 1.43 -9.92 -4.11
CA LYS A 66 2.31 -9.12 -5.02
C LYS A 66 3.24 -8.21 -4.22
N THR A 67 2.76 -7.60 -3.12
CA THR A 67 3.59 -6.77 -2.24
C THR A 67 4.75 -7.56 -1.64
N TYR A 68 4.49 -8.77 -1.12
CA TYR A 68 5.54 -9.64 -0.59
C TYR A 68 6.54 -10.06 -1.68
N GLU A 69 6.05 -10.43 -2.86
CA GLU A 69 6.88 -10.82 -3.99
C GLU A 69 7.79 -9.67 -4.47
N ALA A 70 7.24 -8.47 -4.69
CA ALA A 70 7.99 -7.29 -5.13
C ALA A 70 9.14 -6.92 -4.18
N LYS A 71 8.91 -7.09 -2.87
CA LYS A 71 9.88 -6.77 -1.83
C LYS A 71 10.85 -7.93 -1.50
N GLY A 72 10.54 -9.16 -1.89
CA GLY A 72 11.20 -10.35 -1.33
C GLY A 72 10.99 -10.46 0.20
N ARG A 73 9.80 -10.09 0.68
CA ARG A 73 9.41 -10.07 2.09
C ARG A 73 8.76 -11.42 2.47
N PRO A 74 9.06 -12.00 3.64
CA PRO A 74 8.31 -13.15 4.15
C PRO A 74 6.83 -12.83 4.33
N SER A 75 5.95 -13.72 3.89
CA SER A 75 4.49 -13.50 3.89
C SER A 75 3.85 -13.61 5.28
N ASP A 76 4.58 -14.08 6.29
CA ASP A 76 4.19 -14.10 7.70
C ASP A 76 4.48 -12.79 8.46
N ASN A 77 5.06 -11.80 7.77
CA ASN A 77 5.34 -10.48 8.33
C ASN A 77 4.24 -9.50 7.92
N PRO A 78 3.26 -9.18 8.81
CA PRO A 78 2.04 -8.48 8.46
C PRO A 78 2.27 -7.10 7.83
N LEU A 79 1.31 -6.67 7.02
CA LEU A 79 1.26 -5.34 6.41
C LEU A 79 0.44 -4.39 7.30
N ILE A 80 0.78 -3.09 7.25
CA ILE A 80 0.01 -2.05 7.96
C ILE A 80 -1.04 -1.51 7.00
N VAL A 81 -2.31 -1.52 7.40
CA VAL A 81 -3.40 -0.91 6.65
C VAL A 81 -3.44 0.59 6.94
N HIS A 82 -3.45 1.39 5.89
CA HIS A 82 -3.58 2.84 5.97
C HIS A 82 -5.01 3.24 5.61
N ILE A 83 -5.60 4.11 6.43
CA ILE A 83 -6.93 4.71 6.25
C ILE A 83 -6.79 6.23 6.11
N ALA A 84 -7.78 6.90 5.53
CA ALA A 84 -7.82 8.35 5.40
C ALA A 84 -8.78 9.01 6.41
N ASP A 85 -9.82 8.31 6.82
CA ASP A 85 -10.82 8.77 7.77
C ASP A 85 -10.97 7.81 8.95
N LEU A 86 -11.27 8.35 10.14
CA LEU A 86 -11.40 7.54 11.36
C LEU A 86 -12.62 6.59 11.30
N GLU A 87 -13.64 6.97 10.56
CA GLU A 87 -14.86 6.19 10.37
C GLU A 87 -14.58 4.84 9.67
N ASP A 88 -13.58 4.80 8.78
CA ASP A 88 -13.14 3.59 8.07
C ASP A 88 -12.65 2.49 9.02
N LEU A 89 -12.17 2.88 10.22
CA LEU A 89 -11.62 1.93 11.20
C LEU A 89 -12.65 0.86 11.61
N SER A 90 -13.91 1.26 11.77
CA SER A 90 -14.99 0.36 12.22
C SER A 90 -15.32 -0.75 11.21
N GLU A 91 -14.99 -0.58 9.94
CA GLU A 91 -15.27 -1.60 8.92
C GLU A 91 -14.21 -2.71 8.92
N ILE A 92 -12.96 -2.36 9.22
CA ILE A 92 -11.84 -3.31 9.18
C ILE A 92 -11.46 -3.91 10.53
N THR A 93 -12.16 -3.51 11.61
CA THR A 93 -11.93 -4.00 12.96
C THR A 93 -13.22 -4.51 13.59
N GLU A 94 -13.13 -5.54 14.47
CA GLU A 94 -14.31 -6.06 15.20
C GLU A 94 -14.59 -5.26 16.46
N ASN A 95 -13.55 -4.90 17.22
CA ASN A 95 -13.66 -4.16 18.47
C ASN A 95 -12.72 -2.95 18.45
N VAL A 96 -13.27 -1.76 18.72
CA VAL A 96 -12.49 -0.52 18.88
C VAL A 96 -12.51 -0.14 20.36
N PRO A 97 -11.41 -0.34 21.11
CA PRO A 97 -11.33 0.05 22.52
C PRO A 97 -11.58 1.56 22.72
N PRO A 98 -12.21 1.99 23.84
CA PRO A 98 -12.48 3.40 24.10
C PRO A 98 -11.25 4.31 24.08
N GLU A 99 -10.09 3.76 24.46
CA GLU A 99 -8.80 4.46 24.46
C GLU A 99 -8.35 4.86 23.06
N THR A 100 -8.85 4.18 22.01
CA THR A 100 -8.55 4.46 20.62
C THR A 100 -8.91 5.89 20.23
N GLU A 101 -10.08 6.40 20.66
CA GLU A 101 -10.51 7.77 20.37
C GLU A 101 -9.53 8.79 20.95
N LEU A 102 -9.07 8.58 22.19
CA LEU A 102 -8.10 9.45 22.82
C LEU A 102 -6.76 9.46 22.10
N LEU A 103 -6.26 8.29 21.70
CA LEU A 103 -5.01 8.15 20.96
C LEU A 103 -5.11 8.74 19.56
N ALA A 104 -6.21 8.45 18.84
CA ALA A 104 -6.46 9.01 17.52
C ALA A 104 -6.51 10.55 17.56
N LYS A 105 -7.21 11.13 18.52
CA LYS A 105 -7.29 12.59 18.68
C LYS A 105 -5.93 13.26 18.86
N HIS A 106 -4.95 12.58 19.46
CA HIS A 106 -3.64 13.15 19.73
C HIS A 106 -2.58 12.82 18.68
N PHE A 107 -2.70 11.69 18.01
CA PHE A 107 -1.66 11.12 17.17
C PHE A 107 -2.08 10.82 15.73
N TRP A 108 -3.37 10.90 15.39
CA TRP A 108 -3.89 10.79 14.05
C TRP A 108 -4.52 12.11 13.57
N PRO A 109 -4.25 12.50 12.31
CA PRO A 109 -3.34 11.82 11.36
C PRO A 109 -1.87 11.94 11.80
N GLY A 110 -1.10 10.86 11.61
CA GLY A 110 0.30 10.81 12.03
C GLY A 110 0.92 9.41 11.98
N PRO A 111 2.14 9.25 12.54
CA PRO A 111 2.92 8.02 12.40
C PRO A 111 2.51 6.88 13.34
N LEU A 112 1.59 7.12 14.28
CA LEU A 112 1.14 6.08 15.21
C LEU A 112 0.45 4.95 14.45
N THR A 113 0.86 3.71 14.71
CA THR A 113 0.16 2.49 14.28
C THR A 113 -0.49 1.85 15.51
N MET A 114 -1.77 1.56 15.41
CA MET A 114 -2.53 0.84 16.44
C MET A 114 -2.92 -0.55 15.91
N ILE A 115 -3.02 -1.54 16.81
CA ILE A 115 -3.35 -2.92 16.46
C ILE A 115 -4.72 -3.26 17.05
N PHE A 116 -5.59 -3.86 16.22
CA PHE A 116 -6.95 -4.23 16.57
C PHE A 116 -7.26 -5.67 16.17
N GLU A 117 -8.30 -6.27 16.73
CA GLU A 117 -8.90 -7.47 16.17
C GLU A 117 -9.46 -7.15 14.79
N LYS A 118 -9.08 -7.94 13.78
CA LYS A 118 -9.51 -7.68 12.39
C LYS A 118 -10.95 -8.11 12.17
N SER A 119 -11.69 -7.39 11.36
CA SER A 119 -12.95 -7.86 10.80
C SER A 119 -12.71 -8.92 9.71
N SER A 120 -13.76 -9.64 9.32
CA SER A 120 -13.71 -10.60 8.21
C SER A 120 -13.41 -9.95 6.85
N LEU A 121 -13.54 -8.63 6.73
CA LEU A 121 -13.25 -7.87 5.51
C LEU A 121 -11.75 -7.89 5.16
N VAL A 122 -10.87 -7.91 6.16
CA VAL A 122 -9.41 -7.92 5.97
C VAL A 122 -8.93 -9.35 5.75
N PRO A 123 -8.33 -9.70 4.60
CA PRO A 123 -7.86 -11.06 4.33
C PRO A 123 -6.60 -11.40 5.15
N TYR A 124 -6.38 -12.68 5.39
CA TYR A 124 -5.20 -13.17 6.12
C TYR A 124 -3.88 -12.88 5.39
N GLY A 125 -3.90 -12.79 4.06
CA GLY A 125 -2.73 -12.36 3.29
C GLY A 125 -2.22 -10.98 3.71
N THR A 126 -3.11 -10.03 4.03
CA THR A 126 -2.74 -8.70 4.51
C THR A 126 -2.18 -8.74 5.94
N THR A 127 -2.73 -9.58 6.80
CA THR A 127 -2.33 -9.66 8.22
C THR A 127 -1.23 -10.68 8.51
N GLY A 128 -0.66 -11.33 7.47
CA GLY A 128 0.38 -12.36 7.66
C GLY A 128 -0.12 -13.58 8.44
N GLY A 129 -1.42 -13.89 8.34
CA GLY A 129 -2.06 -15.00 9.05
C GLY A 129 -2.53 -14.69 10.47
N LEU A 130 -2.45 -13.42 10.92
CA LEU A 130 -2.87 -13.01 12.27
C LEU A 130 -4.36 -12.63 12.30
N ASP A 131 -5.01 -12.84 13.46
CA ASP A 131 -6.37 -12.38 13.75
C ASP A 131 -6.43 -10.89 14.12
N THR A 132 -5.32 -10.19 14.00
CA THR A 132 -5.19 -8.75 14.25
C THR A 132 -4.77 -7.99 13.01
N VAL A 133 -5.19 -6.74 12.90
CA VAL A 133 -4.80 -5.79 11.86
C VAL A 133 -4.09 -4.59 12.48
N ALA A 134 -2.96 -4.20 11.91
CA ALA A 134 -2.27 -2.96 12.23
C ALA A 134 -2.81 -1.84 11.35
N VAL A 135 -3.25 -0.73 11.95
CA VAL A 135 -3.88 0.39 11.25
C VAL A 135 -3.16 1.71 11.56
N ARG A 136 -2.98 2.54 10.53
CA ARG A 136 -2.40 3.87 10.63
C ARG A 136 -3.19 4.86 9.78
N MET A 137 -3.30 6.11 10.24
CA MET A 137 -3.84 7.22 9.45
C MET A 137 -2.72 8.23 9.21
N PRO A 138 -2.07 8.24 8.03
CA PRO A 138 -0.91 9.10 7.75
C PRO A 138 -1.32 10.56 7.67
N SER A 139 -0.40 11.48 8.02
CA SER A 139 -0.64 12.93 7.93
C SER A 139 -0.29 13.53 6.57
N ASP A 140 0.46 12.83 5.74
CA ASP A 140 0.81 13.30 4.40
C ASP A 140 -0.44 13.43 3.50
N LEU A 141 -0.59 14.57 2.84
CA LEU A 141 -1.78 14.88 2.05
C LEU A 141 -1.87 14.04 0.78
N ILE A 142 -0.73 13.74 0.13
CA ILE A 142 -0.69 12.88 -1.06
C ILE A 142 -1.12 11.46 -0.67
N ALA A 143 -0.57 10.93 0.43
CA ALA A 143 -0.96 9.63 0.96
C ALA A 143 -2.46 9.53 1.22
N ARG A 144 -3.05 10.52 1.93
CA ARG A 144 -4.48 10.51 2.25
C ARG A 144 -5.36 10.58 1.01
N LYS A 145 -5.01 11.44 0.03
CA LYS A 145 -5.73 11.53 -1.24
C LYS A 145 -5.66 10.22 -2.03
N LEU A 146 -4.48 9.58 -2.06
CA LEU A 146 -4.32 8.29 -2.72
C LEU A 146 -5.17 7.20 -2.04
N ILE A 147 -5.18 7.14 -0.70
CA ILE A 147 -5.99 6.17 0.06
C ILE A 147 -7.47 6.33 -0.30
N LEU A 148 -7.99 7.57 -0.32
CA LEU A 148 -9.38 7.85 -0.72
C LEU A 148 -9.64 7.42 -2.18
N ALA A 149 -8.73 7.76 -3.10
CA ALA A 149 -8.84 7.38 -4.51
C ALA A 149 -8.77 5.86 -4.72
N ALA A 150 -8.09 5.13 -3.83
CA ALA A 150 -7.98 3.67 -3.86
C ALA A 150 -9.18 2.94 -3.24
N GLY A 151 -10.13 3.66 -2.63
CA GLY A 151 -11.31 3.07 -1.99
C GLY A 151 -11.23 2.95 -0.46
N GLY A 152 -10.29 3.68 0.19
CA GLY A 152 -10.24 3.83 1.65
C GLY A 152 -9.23 2.93 2.38
N TYR A 153 -8.80 1.83 1.79
CA TYR A 153 -7.96 0.82 2.49
C TYR A 153 -6.73 0.45 1.67
N VAL A 154 -5.56 0.95 2.08
CA VAL A 154 -4.28 0.68 1.40
C VAL A 154 -3.31 0.03 2.38
N SER A 155 -2.87 -1.20 2.12
CA SER A 155 -1.76 -1.80 2.86
C SER A 155 -0.45 -1.22 2.38
N ALA A 156 0.43 -0.78 3.29
CA ALA A 156 1.69 -0.17 2.89
C ALA A 156 2.83 -0.44 3.88
N PRO A 157 3.69 -1.42 3.62
CA PRO A 157 5.03 -1.49 4.19
C PRO A 157 5.93 -0.43 3.53
N SER A 158 7.15 -0.20 4.05
CA SER A 158 8.13 0.66 3.39
C SER A 158 8.46 0.17 1.96
N ALA A 159 8.69 1.11 1.02
CA ALA A 159 8.85 0.81 -0.41
C ALA A 159 10.29 0.42 -0.80
N ASN A 160 10.93 -0.47 -0.03
CA ASN A 160 12.28 -1.02 -0.27
C ASN A 160 12.25 -2.54 -0.45
N THR A 161 13.24 -3.09 -1.11
CA THR A 161 13.54 -4.52 -1.04
C THR A 161 13.89 -4.89 0.41
N SER A 162 13.36 -6.00 0.92
CA SER A 162 13.56 -6.45 2.30
C SER A 162 15.05 -6.54 2.65
N GLY A 163 15.40 -6.02 3.83
CA GLY A 163 16.79 -5.95 4.29
C GLY A 163 17.56 -4.68 3.88
N ARG A 164 17.02 -3.85 2.98
CA ARG A 164 17.58 -2.54 2.64
C ARG A 164 16.95 -1.42 3.49
N PRO A 165 17.60 -0.24 3.61
CA PRO A 165 17.04 0.91 4.32
C PRO A 165 15.70 1.36 3.72
N SER A 166 14.81 1.88 4.56
CA SER A 166 13.53 2.44 4.11
C SER A 166 13.75 3.69 3.24
N PRO A 167 13.08 3.83 2.09
CA PRO A 167 13.30 4.91 1.15
C PRO A 167 12.64 6.21 1.61
N THR A 168 13.33 7.33 1.43
CA THR A 168 12.84 8.68 1.74
C THR A 168 12.66 9.54 0.50
N THR A 169 13.04 9.04 -0.68
CA THR A 169 12.86 9.70 -1.99
C THR A 169 12.38 8.70 -3.04
N ALA A 170 11.79 9.23 -4.12
CA ALA A 170 11.34 8.41 -5.24
C ALA A 170 12.50 7.68 -5.94
N GLU A 171 13.69 8.30 -5.98
CA GLU A 171 14.90 7.69 -6.54
C GLU A 171 15.32 6.44 -5.76
N HIS A 172 15.26 6.46 -4.43
CA HIS A 172 15.54 5.28 -3.61
C HIS A 172 14.53 4.14 -3.88
N VAL A 173 13.24 4.48 -4.08
CA VAL A 173 12.22 3.49 -4.47
C VAL A 173 12.54 2.91 -5.84
N TRP A 174 12.91 3.75 -6.80
CA TRP A 174 13.26 3.34 -8.15
C TRP A 174 14.42 2.34 -8.17
N GLU A 175 15.47 2.58 -7.39
CA GLU A 175 16.61 1.67 -7.27
C GLU A 175 16.22 0.26 -6.83
N ASP A 176 15.19 0.14 -5.97
CA ASP A 176 14.78 -1.12 -5.38
C ASP A 176 13.65 -1.84 -6.15
N LEU A 177 12.71 -1.06 -6.69
CA LEU A 177 11.42 -1.58 -7.15
C LEU A 177 11.11 -1.31 -8.63
N ASN A 178 12.00 -0.67 -9.39
CA ASN A 178 11.81 -0.49 -10.83
C ASN A 178 11.62 -1.84 -11.54
N GLY A 179 10.61 -1.92 -12.39
CA GLY A 179 10.22 -3.13 -13.10
C GLY A 179 9.48 -4.18 -12.26
N LYS A 180 9.16 -3.86 -10.99
CA LYS A 180 8.42 -4.75 -10.07
C LYS A 180 7.08 -4.18 -9.62
N ILE A 181 6.83 -2.88 -9.83
CA ILE A 181 5.61 -2.16 -9.46
C ILE A 181 5.17 -1.25 -10.59
N GLU A 182 3.90 -0.89 -10.63
CA GLU A 182 3.30 -0.12 -11.73
C GLU A 182 3.70 1.35 -11.67
N MET A 183 3.69 1.98 -10.47
CA MET A 183 3.88 3.44 -10.38
C MET A 183 4.61 3.86 -9.10
N ILE A 184 5.32 5.01 -9.20
CA ILE A 184 5.87 5.79 -8.08
C ILE A 184 5.32 7.22 -8.21
N ILE A 185 4.71 7.76 -7.15
CA ILE A 185 4.22 9.14 -7.10
C ILE A 185 4.96 10.00 -6.10
#